data_cb02311b4980f97ccdbb64c85089e082
#
_entry.id   cb02311b4980f97ccdbb64c85089e082
#
_cell.length_a   1.000
_cell.length_b   1.000
_cell.length_c   1.000
_cell.angle_alpha   90.00
_cell.angle_beta   90.00
_cell.angle_gamma   90.00
#
_symmetry.space_group_name_H-M   'P 1'
#
loop_
_entity.id
_entity.type
_entity.pdbx_description
1 polymer ?
#
loop_
_entity_poly.entity_id
_entity_poly.type
_entity_poly.pdbx_seq_one_letter_code
_entity_poly.pdbx_strand_id
1 'polypeptide(L)'
;MVQKMTGKQAILEMLKAEGVRHIFGNPGTSEGPIMDMLGDYPELEYHLTLQESVAVGMGESYARSIETAACVMLHVDSGLANGICLMLDALNTGTPMVVMSANYDARKVNETMTDLAELVRPVTKWSVELDLADSIPSVLRRAFHEANSHPRGPVYVGFSANALEGEAEMNIVPSSKMHDETRPSAKGIEEAVALIAAAKNPIMMVGDRVSEDHANDAAVELAELVGFPVYQSRGAEVAFPTMHPQFFGTHTLRTPAGRELLEDKDLVLCIGMDAIDELFYWGDVILGENTKLIHIDPIPGRAGRSEPTDVGIVSHCRMGIEELIDGLKPLITPELANDIDGRKIGVSAAAADKRKAFDESVKEDWDSKPMSPARMMYELAAAMPENAIVVDDSISNRATMRHYFQGKKRGDIRAFRGQAIGGGIGATMGAAVANPDRPVVGIIGDGSAMMTVQGLWTAANDNIPCVFVICNNGMYRILKVNFDLYQRDILQMKETAGENLPYSDFPTPFHISSIAGGMGVAGERITDPAEIAPALQRAIASGKPAVLDIVIDGSI
;
A
#
# COMPACT_ATOMS: atom_id res chain seq x y z
N MET A 1 -24.62 27.27 10.19
CA MET A 1 -25.81 28.11 9.95
C MET A 1 -26.31 27.83 8.55
N VAL A 2 -27.63 27.80 8.36
CA VAL A 2 -28.21 27.59 7.03
C VAL A 2 -27.91 28.80 6.16
N GLN A 3 -27.45 28.56 4.94
CA GLN A 3 -27.12 29.62 3.96
C GLN A 3 -27.62 29.20 2.59
N LYS A 4 -28.05 30.15 1.79
CA LYS A 4 -28.42 29.93 0.39
C LYS A 4 -27.13 29.90 -0.46
N MET A 5 -26.89 28.79 -1.16
CA MET A 5 -25.71 28.62 -2.03
C MET A 5 -26.00 27.67 -3.19
N THR A 6 -25.13 27.68 -4.19
CA THR A 6 -25.16 26.70 -5.28
C THR A 6 -24.57 25.36 -4.84
N GLY A 7 -24.88 24.27 -5.58
CA GLY A 7 -24.29 22.97 -5.28
C GLY A 7 -22.78 22.94 -5.44
N LYS A 8 -22.21 23.57 -6.47
CA LYS A 8 -20.75 23.70 -6.64
C LYS A 8 -20.10 24.41 -5.45
N GLN A 9 -20.73 25.44 -4.91
CA GLN A 9 -20.28 26.12 -3.71
C GLN A 9 -20.37 25.20 -2.49
N ALA A 10 -21.45 24.47 -2.33
CA ALA A 10 -21.64 23.52 -1.23
C ALA A 10 -20.59 22.41 -1.23
N ILE A 11 -20.13 21.94 -2.40
CA ILE A 11 -19.04 20.97 -2.51
C ILE A 11 -17.77 21.55 -1.90
N LEU A 12 -17.32 22.74 -2.34
CA LEU A 12 -16.08 23.36 -1.86
C LEU A 12 -16.14 23.70 -0.37
N GLU A 13 -17.27 24.20 0.12
CA GLU A 13 -17.49 24.45 1.55
C GLU A 13 -17.47 23.15 2.38
N MET A 14 -18.02 22.04 1.85
CA MET A 14 -17.94 20.73 2.51
C MET A 14 -16.53 20.19 2.53
N LEU A 15 -15.77 20.25 1.42
CA LEU A 15 -14.37 19.84 1.38
C LEU A 15 -13.53 20.60 2.41
N LYS A 16 -13.71 21.91 2.49
CA LYS A 16 -13.08 22.75 3.49
C LYS A 16 -13.48 22.37 4.92
N ALA A 17 -14.77 22.13 5.17
CA ALA A 17 -15.26 21.72 6.48
C ALA A 17 -14.72 20.34 6.92
N GLU A 18 -14.51 19.41 5.98
CA GLU A 18 -13.87 18.10 6.21
C GLU A 18 -12.34 18.19 6.37
N GLY A 19 -11.76 19.37 6.22
CA GLY A 19 -10.32 19.60 6.39
C GLY A 19 -9.46 19.24 5.18
N VAL A 20 -10.08 19.06 4.00
CA VAL A 20 -9.35 18.85 2.75
C VAL A 20 -8.48 20.07 2.45
N ARG A 21 -7.24 19.83 2.05
CA ARG A 21 -6.28 20.85 1.60
C ARG A 21 -5.83 20.64 0.18
N HIS A 22 -5.76 19.38 -0.26
CA HIS A 22 -5.27 18.98 -1.56
C HIS A 22 -6.33 18.18 -2.30
N ILE A 23 -6.53 18.51 -3.57
CA ILE A 23 -7.41 17.81 -4.51
C ILE A 23 -6.52 17.31 -5.63
N PHE A 24 -6.54 16.02 -5.90
CA PHE A 24 -5.76 15.39 -6.97
C PHE A 24 -6.69 15.06 -8.13
N GLY A 25 -6.39 15.53 -9.35
CA GLY A 25 -7.34 15.28 -10.40
C GLY A 25 -6.91 15.63 -11.82
N ASN A 26 -7.72 15.13 -12.76
CA ASN A 26 -7.72 15.51 -14.15
C ASN A 26 -9.13 15.97 -14.52
N PRO A 27 -9.39 17.29 -14.62
CA PRO A 27 -10.73 17.80 -14.84
C PRO A 27 -11.10 17.78 -16.32
N GLY A 28 -12.41 17.73 -16.59
CA GLY A 28 -12.98 17.97 -17.90
C GLY A 28 -14.05 19.04 -17.89
N THR A 29 -14.84 19.10 -18.95
CA THR A 29 -15.89 20.14 -19.11
C THR A 29 -16.99 20.04 -18.04
N SER A 30 -17.33 18.82 -17.61
CA SER A 30 -18.36 18.60 -16.59
C SER A 30 -17.97 19.14 -15.22
N GLU A 31 -16.68 19.10 -14.87
CA GLU A 31 -16.13 19.64 -13.62
C GLU A 31 -15.87 21.16 -13.70
N GLY A 32 -16.00 21.77 -14.87
CA GLY A 32 -15.78 23.20 -15.11
C GLY A 32 -16.46 24.13 -14.09
N PRO A 33 -17.73 23.90 -13.71
CA PRO A 33 -18.39 24.73 -12.68
C PRO A 33 -17.69 24.72 -11.32
N ILE A 34 -17.10 23.58 -10.91
CA ILE A 34 -16.32 23.48 -9.66
C ILE A 34 -14.98 24.17 -9.83
N MET A 35 -14.31 23.95 -10.97
CA MET A 35 -13.00 24.54 -11.27
C MET A 35 -13.05 26.07 -11.33
N ASP A 36 -14.13 26.63 -11.89
CA ASP A 36 -14.35 28.09 -11.97
C ASP A 36 -14.39 28.73 -10.58
N MET A 37 -15.04 28.07 -9.62
CA MET A 37 -15.14 28.57 -8.25
C MET A 37 -13.89 28.30 -7.41
N LEU A 38 -13.05 27.32 -7.79
CA LEU A 38 -11.90 26.92 -6.97
C LEU A 38 -10.90 28.07 -6.76
N GLY A 39 -10.85 29.03 -7.70
CA GLY A 39 -10.05 30.24 -7.55
C GLY A 39 -10.41 31.12 -6.34
N ASP A 40 -11.62 31.00 -5.81
CA ASP A 40 -12.09 31.70 -4.61
C ASP A 40 -11.74 30.97 -3.30
N TYR A 41 -11.14 29.77 -3.41
CA TYR A 41 -10.79 28.88 -2.28
C TYR A 41 -9.28 28.59 -2.24
N PRO A 42 -8.42 29.58 -1.93
CA PRO A 42 -6.96 29.40 -1.96
C PRO A 42 -6.43 28.37 -0.95
N GLU A 43 -7.25 27.96 0.02
CA GLU A 43 -6.95 26.89 0.97
C GLU A 43 -7.09 25.48 0.39
N LEU A 44 -7.72 25.33 -0.80
CA LEU A 44 -7.87 24.08 -1.53
C LEU A 44 -6.90 24.07 -2.72
N GLU A 45 -5.78 23.41 -2.57
CA GLU A 45 -4.78 23.28 -3.63
C GLU A 45 -5.13 22.15 -4.59
N TYR A 46 -5.25 22.46 -5.89
CA TYR A 46 -5.56 21.47 -6.92
C TYR A 46 -4.29 21.03 -7.65
N HIS A 47 -3.99 19.74 -7.58
CA HIS A 47 -2.87 19.11 -8.30
C HIS A 47 -3.36 18.54 -9.63
N LEU A 48 -3.00 19.20 -10.71
CA LEU A 48 -3.37 18.77 -12.06
C LEU A 48 -2.53 17.58 -12.48
N THR A 49 -3.19 16.48 -12.79
CA THR A 49 -2.55 15.30 -13.39
C THR A 49 -2.97 15.15 -14.85
N LEU A 50 -2.12 14.53 -15.67
CA LEU A 50 -2.42 14.28 -17.09
C LEU A 50 -2.96 12.85 -17.35
N GLN A 51 -3.18 12.10 -16.27
CA GLN A 51 -3.72 10.76 -16.32
C GLN A 51 -4.34 10.42 -14.94
N GLU A 52 -5.52 9.86 -14.94
CA GLU A 52 -6.36 9.73 -13.73
C GLU A 52 -5.79 8.74 -12.70
N SER A 53 -5.11 7.68 -13.14
CA SER A 53 -4.43 6.79 -12.20
C SER A 53 -3.30 7.52 -11.44
N VAL A 54 -2.67 8.55 -12.02
CA VAL A 54 -1.72 9.40 -11.30
C VAL A 54 -2.42 10.11 -10.14
N ALA A 55 -3.61 10.70 -10.40
CA ALA A 55 -4.40 11.36 -9.37
C ALA A 55 -4.79 10.41 -8.23
N VAL A 56 -5.27 9.21 -8.58
CA VAL A 56 -5.64 8.17 -7.60
C VAL A 56 -4.43 7.73 -6.79
N GLY A 57 -3.27 7.47 -7.43
CA GLY A 57 -2.04 7.09 -6.75
C GLY A 57 -1.51 8.19 -5.82
N MET A 58 -1.60 9.47 -6.22
CA MET A 58 -1.29 10.61 -5.34
C MET A 58 -2.24 10.63 -4.13
N GLY A 59 -3.55 10.54 -4.37
CA GLY A 59 -4.58 10.52 -3.33
C GLY A 59 -4.39 9.38 -2.35
N GLU A 60 -4.09 8.18 -2.84
CA GLU A 60 -3.86 7.00 -2.02
C GLU A 60 -2.68 7.21 -1.05
N SER A 61 -1.51 7.57 -1.57
CA SER A 61 -0.33 7.73 -0.74
C SER A 61 -0.43 8.95 0.19
N TYR A 62 -1.12 10.00 -0.24
CA TYR A 62 -1.45 11.15 0.59
C TYR A 62 -2.36 10.75 1.75
N ALA A 63 -3.48 10.05 1.49
CA ALA A 63 -4.41 9.58 2.52
C ALA A 63 -3.74 8.70 3.58
N ARG A 64 -2.85 7.80 3.15
CA ARG A 64 -2.06 6.95 4.06
C ARG A 64 -1.11 7.76 4.95
N SER A 65 -0.66 8.94 4.49
CA SER A 65 0.19 9.84 5.28
C SER A 65 -0.59 10.64 6.30
N ILE A 66 -1.74 11.20 5.90
CA ILE A 66 -2.57 12.06 6.75
C ILE A 66 -3.59 11.26 7.59
N GLU A 67 -3.69 9.95 7.35
CA GLU A 67 -4.55 8.98 8.05
C GLU A 67 -6.05 9.29 7.99
N THR A 68 -6.47 10.00 6.95
CA THR A 68 -7.87 10.32 6.68
C THR A 68 -8.13 10.36 5.17
N ALA A 69 -9.40 10.50 4.77
CA ALA A 69 -9.78 10.44 3.37
C ALA A 69 -9.16 11.58 2.54
N ALA A 70 -8.45 11.20 1.46
CA ALA A 70 -8.03 12.13 0.42
C ALA A 70 -9.19 12.44 -0.54
N CYS A 71 -9.12 13.59 -1.19
CA CYS A 71 -10.05 14.01 -2.22
C CYS A 71 -9.43 13.82 -3.62
N VAL A 72 -10.12 13.08 -4.48
CA VAL A 72 -9.73 12.85 -5.87
C VAL A 72 -10.87 13.28 -6.78
N MET A 73 -10.58 14.09 -7.81
CA MET A 73 -11.59 14.59 -8.76
C MET A 73 -11.21 14.16 -10.17
N LEU A 74 -12.04 13.32 -10.78
CA LEU A 74 -11.80 12.74 -12.09
C LEU A 74 -12.89 13.15 -13.08
N HIS A 75 -12.53 13.21 -14.36
CA HIS A 75 -13.50 13.48 -15.40
C HIS A 75 -14.52 12.34 -15.57
N VAL A 76 -15.69 12.68 -16.08
CA VAL A 76 -16.78 11.74 -16.37
C VAL A 76 -16.33 10.59 -17.30
N ASP A 77 -17.00 9.45 -17.22
CA ASP A 77 -16.82 8.27 -18.07
C ASP A 77 -15.36 7.79 -18.20
N SER A 78 -14.67 8.22 -19.25
CA SER A 78 -13.33 7.75 -19.60
C SER A 78 -12.28 8.12 -18.56
N GLY A 79 -12.39 9.29 -17.94
CA GLY A 79 -11.49 9.71 -16.88
C GLY A 79 -11.65 8.83 -15.64
N LEU A 80 -12.89 8.63 -15.20
CA LEU A 80 -13.18 7.75 -14.07
C LEU A 80 -12.72 6.32 -14.35
N ALA A 81 -12.97 5.82 -15.57
CA ALA A 81 -12.54 4.48 -15.99
C ALA A 81 -11.03 4.30 -15.94
N ASN A 82 -10.22 5.32 -16.29
CA ASN A 82 -8.77 5.30 -16.19
C ASN A 82 -8.30 5.21 -14.73
N GLY A 83 -9.05 5.76 -13.77
CA GLY A 83 -8.75 5.71 -12.34
C GLY A 83 -9.04 4.36 -11.67
N ILE A 84 -9.90 3.52 -12.24
CA ILE A 84 -10.41 2.28 -11.63
C ILE A 84 -9.28 1.34 -11.20
N CYS A 85 -8.20 1.25 -11.98
CA CYS A 85 -7.08 0.37 -11.69
C CYS A 85 -6.50 0.62 -10.28
N LEU A 86 -6.20 1.87 -9.94
CA LEU A 86 -5.64 2.22 -8.63
C LEU A 86 -6.73 2.42 -7.55
N MET A 87 -7.99 2.68 -7.93
CA MET A 87 -9.10 2.58 -6.97
C MET A 87 -9.25 1.16 -6.41
N LEU A 88 -9.01 0.13 -7.24
CA LEU A 88 -8.98 -1.26 -6.79
C LEU A 88 -7.82 -1.50 -5.80
N ASP A 89 -6.64 -0.92 -6.04
CA ASP A 89 -5.53 -0.99 -5.08
C ASP A 89 -5.91 -0.35 -3.75
N ALA A 90 -6.45 0.86 -3.78
CA ALA A 90 -6.92 1.58 -2.59
C ALA A 90 -7.98 0.81 -1.80
N LEU A 91 -8.89 0.10 -2.48
CA LEU A 91 -9.89 -0.77 -1.82
C LEU A 91 -9.20 -1.95 -1.12
N ASN A 92 -8.22 -2.58 -1.76
CA ASN A 92 -7.49 -3.72 -1.23
C ASN A 92 -6.55 -3.34 -0.08
N THR A 93 -5.95 -2.14 -0.14
CA THR A 93 -5.13 -1.59 0.94
C THR A 93 -5.95 -1.02 2.09
N GLY A 94 -7.25 -0.80 1.91
CA GLY A 94 -8.07 -0.13 2.90
C GLY A 94 -7.79 1.38 3.01
N THR A 95 -7.36 2.01 1.92
CA THR A 95 -7.01 3.44 1.92
C THR A 95 -8.25 4.31 1.73
N PRO A 96 -8.56 5.22 2.68
CA PRO A 96 -9.73 6.07 2.59
C PRO A 96 -9.57 7.14 1.50
N MET A 97 -10.55 7.23 0.58
CA MET A 97 -10.61 8.28 -0.43
C MET A 97 -12.05 8.65 -0.74
N VAL A 98 -12.31 9.91 -1.03
CA VAL A 98 -13.54 10.39 -1.65
C VAL A 98 -13.22 10.76 -3.10
N VAL A 99 -13.64 9.90 -4.02
CA VAL A 99 -13.49 10.09 -5.46
C VAL A 99 -14.76 10.76 -5.99
N MET A 100 -14.58 11.84 -6.73
CA MET A 100 -15.69 12.64 -7.25
C MET A 100 -15.57 12.82 -8.76
N SER A 101 -16.70 12.96 -9.44
CA SER A 101 -16.80 13.47 -10.81
C SER A 101 -18.14 14.15 -11.04
N ALA A 102 -18.20 15.01 -12.05
CA ALA A 102 -19.45 15.56 -12.50
C ALA A 102 -20.02 14.72 -13.66
N ASN A 103 -21.34 14.78 -13.85
CA ASN A 103 -22.06 14.11 -14.93
C ASN A 103 -22.95 15.10 -15.69
N TYR A 104 -23.60 14.63 -16.73
CA TYR A 104 -24.50 15.42 -17.56
C TYR A 104 -25.74 15.88 -16.80
N ASP A 105 -26.55 16.73 -17.45
CA ASP A 105 -27.86 17.17 -16.95
C ASP A 105 -28.82 15.98 -16.88
N ALA A 106 -29.30 15.67 -15.69
CA ALA A 106 -30.19 14.51 -15.43
C ALA A 106 -31.54 14.58 -16.17
N ARG A 107 -31.95 15.76 -16.64
CA ARG A 107 -33.19 15.94 -17.45
C ARG A 107 -33.01 15.44 -18.89
N LYS A 108 -31.77 15.25 -19.34
CA LYS A 108 -31.49 14.69 -20.66
C LYS A 108 -31.22 13.21 -20.51
N VAL A 109 -32.24 12.39 -20.61
CA VAL A 109 -32.04 10.96 -20.77
C VAL A 109 -31.30 10.77 -22.10
N ASN A 110 -29.97 10.58 -21.99
CA ASN A 110 -29.08 10.42 -23.13
C ASN A 110 -28.68 8.93 -23.22
N GLU A 111 -28.82 8.34 -24.40
CA GLU A 111 -28.44 6.95 -24.65
C GLU A 111 -26.94 6.70 -24.41
N THR A 112 -26.13 7.77 -24.37
CA THR A 112 -24.68 7.69 -24.11
C THR A 112 -24.30 8.01 -22.65
N MET A 113 -25.29 8.30 -21.79
CA MET A 113 -25.02 8.61 -20.38
C MET A 113 -24.64 7.33 -19.62
N THR A 114 -23.46 7.33 -19.02
CA THR A 114 -22.99 6.24 -18.18
C THR A 114 -23.51 6.40 -16.75
N ASP A 115 -23.98 5.32 -16.13
CA ASP A 115 -24.18 5.25 -14.68
C ASP A 115 -22.82 5.12 -14.01
N LEU A 116 -22.28 6.26 -13.54
CA LEU A 116 -20.93 6.33 -12.99
C LEU A 116 -20.84 5.65 -11.62
N ALA A 117 -21.92 5.68 -10.84
CA ALA A 117 -21.97 4.99 -9.57
C ALA A 117 -21.92 3.47 -9.76
N GLU A 118 -22.57 2.93 -10.80
CA GLU A 118 -22.52 1.50 -11.14
C GLU A 118 -21.14 1.13 -11.71
N LEU A 119 -20.55 1.98 -12.54
CA LEU A 119 -19.22 1.76 -13.13
C LEU A 119 -18.15 1.47 -12.06
N VAL A 120 -18.18 2.17 -10.94
CA VAL A 120 -17.17 2.04 -9.88
C VAL A 120 -17.62 1.22 -8.68
N ARG A 121 -18.83 0.70 -8.66
CA ARG A 121 -19.36 -0.12 -7.56
C ARG A 121 -18.45 -1.26 -7.14
N PRO A 122 -17.82 -2.04 -8.05
CA PRO A 122 -16.93 -3.13 -7.67
C PRO A 122 -15.63 -2.70 -6.99
N VAL A 123 -15.21 -1.44 -7.14
CA VAL A 123 -13.93 -0.90 -6.68
C VAL A 123 -14.10 0.17 -5.61
N THR A 124 -15.30 0.30 -5.04
CA THR A 124 -15.61 1.25 -3.95
C THR A 124 -16.41 0.58 -2.85
N LYS A 125 -16.33 1.12 -1.65
CA LYS A 125 -17.17 0.71 -0.53
C LYS A 125 -18.62 1.15 -0.70
N TRP A 126 -18.78 2.33 -1.29
CA TRP A 126 -20.05 2.96 -1.53
C TRP A 126 -19.94 3.91 -2.72
N SER A 127 -20.98 3.96 -3.54
CA SER A 127 -21.05 4.83 -4.70
C SER A 127 -22.46 5.41 -4.86
N VAL A 128 -22.53 6.67 -5.27
CA VAL A 128 -23.79 7.38 -5.46
C VAL A 128 -23.65 8.49 -6.50
N GLU A 129 -24.72 8.81 -7.23
CA GLU A 129 -24.87 10.04 -8.02
C GLU A 129 -25.98 10.91 -7.45
N LEU A 130 -25.82 12.24 -7.54
CA LEU A 130 -26.70 13.25 -7.00
C LEU A 130 -27.25 14.17 -8.09
N ASP A 131 -28.57 14.43 -8.02
CA ASP A 131 -29.28 15.34 -8.93
C ASP A 131 -29.76 16.62 -8.24
N LEU A 132 -29.73 16.66 -6.91
CA LEU A 132 -30.27 17.77 -6.11
C LEU A 132 -29.17 18.46 -5.31
N ALA A 133 -29.06 19.78 -5.43
CA ALA A 133 -28.09 20.59 -4.72
C ALA A 133 -28.18 20.47 -3.19
N ASP A 134 -29.41 20.44 -2.65
CA ASP A 134 -29.65 20.37 -1.20
C ASP A 134 -29.21 19.06 -0.54
N SER A 135 -29.02 18.01 -1.33
CA SER A 135 -28.52 16.72 -0.84
C SER A 135 -26.98 16.67 -0.67
N ILE A 136 -26.24 17.57 -1.32
CA ILE A 136 -24.77 17.57 -1.36
C ILE A 136 -24.13 17.54 0.05
N PRO A 137 -24.50 18.42 1.00
CA PRO A 137 -23.83 18.43 2.30
C PRO A 137 -24.01 17.11 3.08
N SER A 138 -25.21 16.53 3.02
CA SER A 138 -25.50 15.29 3.74
C SER A 138 -24.79 14.07 3.12
N VAL A 139 -24.69 14.04 1.80
CA VAL A 139 -24.05 12.93 1.07
C VAL A 139 -22.54 13.02 1.16
N LEU A 140 -21.92 14.21 1.03
CA LEU A 140 -20.48 14.35 1.21
C LEU A 140 -20.06 14.01 2.65
N ARG A 141 -20.82 14.46 3.66
CA ARG A 141 -20.60 14.05 5.05
C ARG A 141 -20.61 12.53 5.20
N ARG A 142 -21.59 11.86 4.58
CA ARG A 142 -21.66 10.40 4.56
C ARG A 142 -20.46 9.81 3.83
N ALA A 143 -20.04 10.37 2.71
CA ALA A 143 -18.91 9.88 1.93
C ALA A 143 -17.61 9.87 2.75
N PHE A 144 -17.29 10.97 3.45
CA PHE A 144 -16.13 11.04 4.33
C PHE A 144 -16.24 10.08 5.52
N HIS A 145 -17.43 9.95 6.11
CA HIS A 145 -17.68 8.97 7.16
C HIS A 145 -17.46 7.53 6.67
N GLU A 146 -18.06 7.14 5.54
CA GLU A 146 -17.94 5.79 4.97
C GLU A 146 -16.47 5.48 4.57
N ALA A 147 -15.76 6.44 3.97
CA ALA A 147 -14.37 6.25 3.58
C ALA A 147 -13.48 5.97 4.79
N ASN A 148 -13.67 6.71 5.88
CA ASN A 148 -12.84 6.63 7.09
C ASN A 148 -13.24 5.50 8.05
N SER A 149 -14.46 4.94 7.94
CA SER A 149 -14.93 3.84 8.79
C SER A 149 -14.35 2.49 8.38
N HIS A 150 -14.00 1.62 9.35
CA HIS A 150 -13.52 0.27 9.04
C HIS A 150 -14.61 -0.63 8.42
N PRO A 151 -14.27 -1.46 7.43
CA PRO A 151 -13.00 -1.45 6.67
C PRO A 151 -12.88 -0.15 5.85
N ARG A 152 -11.80 0.60 6.04
CA ARG A 152 -11.53 1.84 5.29
C ARG A 152 -11.42 1.55 3.79
N GLY A 153 -11.63 2.56 2.96
CA GLY A 153 -11.50 2.39 1.50
C GLY A 153 -12.12 3.53 0.69
N PRO A 154 -11.99 3.50 -0.64
CA PRO A 154 -12.52 4.52 -1.52
C PRO A 154 -14.04 4.49 -1.55
N VAL A 155 -14.63 5.67 -1.65
CA VAL A 155 -16.05 5.92 -1.95
C VAL A 155 -16.16 6.83 -3.16
N TYR A 156 -17.29 6.78 -3.84
CA TYR A 156 -17.53 7.61 -5.02
C TYR A 156 -18.79 8.46 -4.87
N VAL A 157 -18.69 9.73 -5.29
CA VAL A 157 -19.82 10.66 -5.36
C VAL A 157 -19.83 11.36 -6.72
N GLY A 158 -20.84 11.07 -7.54
CA GLY A 158 -21.10 11.76 -8.80
C GLY A 158 -22.08 12.92 -8.61
N PHE A 159 -21.94 13.97 -9.40
CA PHE A 159 -22.83 15.15 -9.38
C PHE A 159 -23.35 15.42 -10.78
N SER A 160 -24.66 15.43 -10.97
CA SER A 160 -25.22 15.94 -12.22
C SER A 160 -25.03 17.45 -12.34
N ALA A 161 -25.07 17.96 -13.56
CA ALA A 161 -25.06 19.41 -13.80
C ALA A 161 -26.18 20.13 -13.03
N ASN A 162 -27.33 19.47 -12.83
CA ASN A 162 -28.44 20.00 -12.03
C ASN A 162 -28.06 20.21 -10.56
N ALA A 163 -27.35 19.22 -9.99
CA ALA A 163 -26.86 19.31 -8.61
C ALA A 163 -25.86 20.46 -8.46
N LEU A 164 -24.95 20.64 -9.44
CA LEU A 164 -23.90 21.69 -9.39
C LEU A 164 -24.46 23.09 -9.47
N GLU A 165 -25.40 23.34 -10.39
CA GLU A 165 -25.94 24.68 -10.66
C GLU A 165 -27.21 25.00 -9.85
N GLY A 166 -27.81 23.99 -9.21
CA GLY A 166 -28.99 24.19 -8.36
C GLY A 166 -28.67 25.03 -7.13
N GLU A 167 -29.61 25.91 -6.74
CA GLU A 167 -29.52 26.69 -5.51
C GLU A 167 -30.47 26.15 -4.44
N ALA A 168 -29.99 26.06 -3.21
CA ALA A 168 -30.82 25.67 -2.07
C ALA A 168 -30.31 26.31 -0.76
N GLU A 169 -31.15 26.28 0.27
CA GLU A 169 -30.73 26.55 1.63
C GLU A 169 -30.03 25.31 2.21
N MET A 170 -28.74 25.43 2.51
CA MET A 170 -27.90 24.32 2.94
C MET A 170 -27.17 24.64 4.25
N ASN A 171 -26.87 23.58 5.00
CA ASN A 171 -26.09 23.68 6.24
C ASN A 171 -24.82 22.85 6.10
N ILE A 172 -23.68 23.51 6.09
CA ILE A 172 -22.35 22.88 6.00
C ILE A 172 -21.97 22.38 7.38
N VAL A 173 -21.93 21.06 7.53
CA VAL A 173 -21.54 20.37 8.76
C VAL A 173 -20.68 19.15 8.38
N PRO A 174 -19.43 19.07 8.84
CA PRO A 174 -18.54 17.96 8.51
C PRO A 174 -19.00 16.63 9.12
N SER A 175 -18.33 15.57 8.74
CA SER A 175 -18.50 14.22 9.30
C SER A 175 -18.11 14.20 10.79
N SER A 176 -18.68 13.25 11.52
CA SER A 176 -18.37 13.08 12.94
C SER A 176 -17.04 12.36 13.12
N LYS A 177 -16.25 12.82 14.09
CA LYS A 177 -15.08 12.06 14.54
C LYS A 177 -15.55 10.79 15.24
N MET A 178 -15.07 9.66 14.74
CA MET A 178 -15.37 8.34 15.32
C MET A 178 -14.23 7.87 16.21
N HIS A 179 -14.59 7.08 17.23
CA HIS A 179 -13.68 6.30 18.04
C HIS A 179 -14.07 4.83 17.81
N ASP A 180 -13.35 4.16 16.91
CA ASP A 180 -13.67 2.82 16.40
C ASP A 180 -12.70 1.73 16.90
N GLU A 181 -11.89 2.05 17.91
CA GLU A 181 -10.96 1.13 18.56
C GLU A 181 -11.73 0.07 19.38
N THR A 182 -12.11 -1.02 18.73
CA THR A 182 -12.86 -2.10 19.39
C THR A 182 -11.97 -2.97 20.28
N ARG A 183 -12.41 -3.24 21.52
CA ARG A 183 -11.73 -4.19 22.41
C ARG A 183 -12.13 -5.63 22.09
N PRO A 184 -11.21 -6.59 22.33
CA PRO A 184 -11.49 -8.00 22.10
C PRO A 184 -12.48 -8.57 23.13
N SER A 185 -13.09 -9.72 22.81
CA SER A 185 -13.83 -10.50 23.78
C SER A 185 -12.90 -11.07 24.85
N ALA A 186 -13.22 -10.85 26.13
CA ALA A 186 -12.43 -11.40 27.25
C ALA A 186 -12.26 -12.93 27.16
N LYS A 187 -13.32 -13.65 26.76
CA LYS A 187 -13.24 -15.10 26.55
C LYS A 187 -12.29 -15.48 25.41
N GLY A 188 -12.33 -14.74 24.31
CA GLY A 188 -11.41 -14.97 23.19
C GLY A 188 -9.94 -14.75 23.59
N ILE A 189 -9.67 -13.72 24.40
CA ILE A 189 -8.33 -13.47 24.94
C ILE A 189 -7.90 -14.59 25.89
N GLU A 190 -8.77 -15.04 26.78
CA GLU A 190 -8.47 -16.15 27.70
C GLU A 190 -8.12 -17.44 26.96
N GLU A 191 -8.89 -17.80 25.91
CA GLU A 191 -8.62 -18.95 25.07
C GLU A 191 -7.29 -18.79 24.29
N ALA A 192 -7.02 -17.60 23.70
CA ALA A 192 -5.79 -17.30 22.98
C ALA A 192 -4.56 -17.36 23.90
N VAL A 193 -4.65 -16.76 25.10
CA VAL A 193 -3.57 -16.78 26.11
C VAL A 193 -3.23 -18.21 26.52
N ALA A 194 -4.25 -19.06 26.72
CA ALA A 194 -4.05 -20.47 27.09
C ALA A 194 -3.28 -21.23 25.96
N LEU A 195 -3.65 -21.00 24.69
CA LEU A 195 -2.96 -21.62 23.55
C LEU A 195 -1.51 -21.12 23.40
N ILE A 196 -1.28 -19.82 23.56
CA ILE A 196 0.06 -19.23 23.46
C ILE A 196 0.97 -19.73 24.58
N ALA A 197 0.46 -19.78 25.81
CA ALA A 197 1.23 -20.26 26.97
C ALA A 197 1.60 -21.76 26.88
N ALA A 198 0.79 -22.56 26.18
CA ALA A 198 1.04 -23.98 25.97
C ALA A 198 1.96 -24.28 24.77
N ALA A 199 2.16 -23.32 23.87
CA ALA A 199 2.90 -23.51 22.62
C ALA A 199 4.40 -23.70 22.85
N LYS A 200 4.97 -24.69 22.15
CA LYS A 200 6.42 -25.01 22.20
C LYS A 200 7.18 -24.48 21.00
N ASN A 201 6.53 -24.49 19.83
CA ASN A 201 7.13 -24.02 18.57
C ASN A 201 6.18 -23.06 17.81
N PRO A 202 5.82 -21.92 18.44
CA PRO A 202 4.89 -20.96 17.86
C PRO A 202 5.54 -20.08 16.80
N ILE A 203 4.70 -19.50 15.93
CA ILE A 203 5.08 -18.49 14.93
C ILE A 203 4.08 -17.32 14.98
N MET A 204 4.55 -16.09 14.75
CA MET A 204 3.71 -14.91 14.62
C MET A 204 3.75 -14.35 13.20
N MET A 205 2.58 -14.14 12.61
CA MET A 205 2.38 -13.51 11.32
C MET A 205 1.68 -12.16 11.52
N VAL A 206 2.25 -11.10 10.95
CA VAL A 206 1.69 -9.75 11.06
C VAL A 206 1.37 -9.18 9.68
N GLY A 207 0.33 -8.37 9.59
CA GLY A 207 -0.08 -7.69 8.36
C GLY A 207 -0.26 -6.19 8.53
N ASP A 208 -0.73 -5.53 7.47
CA ASP A 208 -0.82 -4.06 7.38
C ASP A 208 -1.64 -3.42 8.50
N ARG A 209 -2.69 -4.09 8.97
CA ARG A 209 -3.55 -3.53 10.01
C ARG A 209 -2.87 -3.42 11.37
N VAL A 210 -1.77 -4.14 11.61
CA VAL A 210 -0.89 -3.86 12.75
C VAL A 210 -0.33 -2.44 12.66
N SER A 211 0.10 -2.03 11.47
CA SER A 211 0.57 -0.67 11.21
C SER A 211 -0.56 0.36 11.22
N GLU A 212 -1.69 0.04 10.58
CA GLU A 212 -2.86 0.92 10.51
C GLU A 212 -3.43 1.25 11.89
N ASP A 213 -3.37 0.27 12.80
CA ASP A 213 -3.83 0.37 14.18
C ASP A 213 -2.73 0.85 15.16
N HIS A 214 -1.61 1.36 14.65
CA HIS A 214 -0.45 1.81 15.47
C HIS A 214 0.00 0.76 16.51
N ALA A 215 -0.01 -0.51 16.12
CA ALA A 215 0.28 -1.63 17.00
C ALA A 215 1.73 -2.16 16.88
N ASN A 216 2.63 -1.49 16.12
CA ASN A 216 3.98 -1.95 15.87
C ASN A 216 4.76 -2.22 17.16
N ASP A 217 4.76 -1.27 18.11
CA ASP A 217 5.50 -1.41 19.37
C ASP A 217 4.91 -2.53 20.24
N ALA A 218 3.58 -2.64 20.31
CA ALA A 218 2.92 -3.74 21.03
C ALA A 218 3.23 -5.10 20.38
N ALA A 219 3.31 -5.17 19.04
CA ALA A 219 3.69 -6.39 18.35
C ALA A 219 5.14 -6.80 18.65
N VAL A 220 6.06 -5.84 18.77
CA VAL A 220 7.44 -6.09 19.22
C VAL A 220 7.43 -6.62 20.66
N GLU A 221 6.72 -5.96 21.58
CA GLU A 221 6.63 -6.40 22.99
C GLU A 221 6.08 -7.82 23.09
N LEU A 222 5.01 -8.15 22.36
CA LEU A 222 4.45 -9.49 22.33
C LEU A 222 5.43 -10.53 21.78
N ALA A 223 6.12 -10.18 20.68
CA ALA A 223 7.12 -11.07 20.09
C ALA A 223 8.28 -11.36 21.06
N GLU A 224 8.76 -10.34 21.77
CA GLU A 224 9.81 -10.48 22.77
C GLU A 224 9.35 -11.22 24.02
N LEU A 225 8.11 -10.99 24.45
CA LEU A 225 7.51 -11.63 25.62
C LEU A 225 7.40 -13.15 25.47
N VAL A 226 7.12 -13.64 24.25
CA VAL A 226 6.90 -15.07 23.97
C VAL A 226 8.11 -15.71 23.26
N GLY A 227 8.98 -14.91 22.64
CA GLY A 227 10.08 -15.40 21.82
C GLY A 227 9.64 -15.84 20.42
N PHE A 228 8.61 -15.21 19.84
CA PHE A 228 8.13 -15.56 18.51
C PHE A 228 9.16 -15.29 17.39
N PRO A 229 9.37 -16.22 16.45
CA PRO A 229 9.81 -15.84 15.11
C PRO A 229 8.67 -15.08 14.43
N VAL A 230 8.98 -13.90 13.85
CA VAL A 230 7.98 -13.00 13.25
C VAL A 230 8.16 -12.94 11.75
N TYR A 231 7.06 -13.15 11.04
CA TYR A 231 6.97 -12.97 9.59
C TYR A 231 5.92 -11.93 9.27
N GLN A 232 6.18 -11.14 8.26
CA GLN A 232 5.16 -10.25 7.70
C GLN A 232 4.48 -10.94 6.51
N SER A 233 3.17 -10.88 6.45
CA SER A 233 2.44 -11.25 5.24
C SER A 233 2.75 -10.25 4.12
N ARG A 234 2.41 -10.59 2.88
CA ARG A 234 2.47 -9.65 1.77
C ARG A 234 1.62 -8.42 2.10
N GLY A 235 2.26 -7.27 2.22
CA GLY A 235 1.60 -6.07 2.70
C GLY A 235 2.17 -4.78 2.10
N ALA A 236 1.42 -3.71 2.31
CA ALA A 236 1.70 -2.36 1.81
C ALA A 236 2.43 -1.47 2.82
N GLU A 237 2.52 -1.88 4.10
CA GLU A 237 3.14 -1.12 5.18
C GLU A 237 4.20 -1.92 5.94
N VAL A 238 4.95 -1.26 6.81
CA VAL A 238 5.88 -1.90 7.75
C VAL A 238 5.08 -2.35 8.97
N ALA A 239 4.69 -3.61 9.02
CA ALA A 239 3.95 -4.17 10.15
C ALA A 239 4.85 -4.53 11.35
N PHE A 240 6.13 -4.77 11.10
CA PHE A 240 7.13 -5.09 12.12
C PHE A 240 8.49 -4.53 11.73
N PRO A 241 9.34 -4.06 12.68
CA PRO A 241 10.65 -3.50 12.33
C PRO A 241 11.52 -4.52 11.57
N THR A 242 11.96 -4.16 10.36
CA THR A 242 12.60 -5.11 9.43
C THR A 242 13.98 -5.60 9.89
N MET A 243 14.62 -4.87 10.80
CA MET A 243 15.95 -5.23 11.35
C MET A 243 15.86 -5.84 12.76
N HIS A 244 14.64 -6.11 13.26
CA HIS A 244 14.48 -6.73 14.57
C HIS A 244 15.08 -8.16 14.58
N PRO A 245 15.75 -8.60 15.66
CA PRO A 245 16.40 -9.92 15.74
C PRO A 245 15.46 -11.11 15.54
N GLN A 246 14.16 -10.94 15.80
CA GLN A 246 13.13 -11.97 15.62
C GLN A 246 12.39 -11.88 14.27
N PHE A 247 12.77 -10.94 13.38
CA PHE A 247 12.11 -10.76 12.09
C PHE A 247 12.75 -11.60 10.98
N PHE A 248 11.93 -12.42 10.33
CA PHE A 248 12.34 -13.36 9.27
C PHE A 248 11.99 -12.86 7.85
N GLY A 249 11.40 -11.69 7.71
CA GLY A 249 11.04 -11.12 6.42
C GLY A 249 9.58 -11.35 6.03
N THR A 250 9.28 -11.09 4.76
CA THR A 250 7.94 -11.30 4.20
C THR A 250 7.80 -12.73 3.70
N HIS A 251 6.66 -13.36 3.98
CA HIS A 251 6.38 -14.72 3.57
C HIS A 251 4.93 -14.92 3.16
N THR A 252 4.71 -15.70 2.12
CA THR A 252 3.39 -16.16 1.68
C THR A 252 3.21 -17.60 2.13
N LEU A 253 2.23 -17.85 2.99
CA LEU A 253 2.06 -19.17 3.62
C LEU A 253 1.57 -20.25 2.65
N ARG A 254 0.67 -19.92 1.71
CA ARG A 254 0.16 -20.88 0.72
C ARG A 254 1.12 -21.10 -0.45
N THR A 255 2.32 -21.53 -0.14
CA THR A 255 3.35 -21.95 -1.10
C THR A 255 4.02 -23.22 -0.57
N PRO A 256 4.76 -23.98 -1.38
CA PRO A 256 5.55 -25.11 -0.87
C PRO A 256 6.46 -24.72 0.30
N ALA A 257 7.17 -23.59 0.18
CA ALA A 257 8.02 -23.06 1.25
C ALA A 257 7.22 -22.62 2.50
N GLY A 258 5.99 -22.11 2.32
CA GLY A 258 5.11 -21.80 3.44
C GLY A 258 4.62 -23.05 4.17
N ARG A 259 4.31 -24.12 3.44
CA ARG A 259 3.94 -25.41 4.04
C ARG A 259 5.10 -26.00 4.83
N GLU A 260 6.30 -26.00 4.27
CA GLU A 260 7.53 -26.43 4.95
C GLU A 260 7.77 -25.63 6.23
N LEU A 261 7.57 -24.30 6.19
CA LEU A 261 7.66 -23.44 7.37
C LEU A 261 6.68 -23.85 8.47
N LEU A 262 5.48 -24.32 8.11
CA LEU A 262 4.41 -24.64 9.06
C LEU A 262 4.41 -26.10 9.53
N GLU A 263 5.20 -26.97 8.91
CA GLU A 263 5.16 -28.42 9.13
C GLU A 263 5.38 -28.83 10.59
N ASP A 264 6.28 -28.13 11.30
CA ASP A 264 6.64 -28.40 12.71
C ASP A 264 6.01 -27.42 13.71
N LYS A 265 5.16 -26.50 13.28
CA LYS A 265 4.55 -25.48 14.14
C LYS A 265 3.33 -26.03 14.89
N ASP A 266 3.28 -25.76 16.18
CA ASP A 266 2.14 -26.08 17.03
C ASP A 266 1.15 -24.92 17.19
N LEU A 267 1.59 -23.68 16.90
CA LEU A 267 0.77 -22.48 16.96
C LEU A 267 1.17 -21.46 15.88
N VAL A 268 0.15 -20.95 15.18
CA VAL A 268 0.24 -19.78 14.30
C VAL A 268 -0.62 -18.66 14.88
N LEU A 269 -0.01 -17.52 15.20
CA LEU A 269 -0.70 -16.30 15.61
C LEU A 269 -0.71 -15.31 14.45
N CYS A 270 -1.86 -15.07 13.84
CA CYS A 270 -2.07 -14.10 12.78
C CYS A 270 -2.68 -12.81 13.34
N ILE A 271 -2.08 -11.65 13.04
CA ILE A 271 -2.56 -10.35 13.52
C ILE A 271 -2.62 -9.35 12.36
N GLY A 272 -3.81 -8.77 12.13
CA GLY A 272 -4.01 -7.66 11.21
C GLY A 272 -3.64 -7.98 9.76
N MET A 273 -3.77 -9.22 9.34
CA MET A 273 -3.47 -9.67 7.99
C MET A 273 -4.71 -10.17 7.27
N ASP A 274 -4.71 -10.08 5.95
CA ASP A 274 -5.71 -10.76 5.17
C ASP A 274 -5.54 -12.27 5.26
N ALA A 275 -6.58 -12.94 4.82
CA ALA A 275 -6.53 -14.36 4.61
C ALA A 275 -5.27 -14.75 3.82
N ILE A 276 -4.81 -15.94 4.06
CA ILE A 276 -3.66 -16.53 3.39
C ILE A 276 -3.85 -16.44 1.87
N ASP A 277 -3.00 -15.61 1.25
CA ASP A 277 -3.05 -15.23 -0.16
C ASP A 277 -2.20 -16.20 -1.01
N GLU A 278 -2.70 -16.60 -2.19
CA GLU A 278 -2.00 -17.49 -3.11
C GLU A 278 -2.21 -17.06 -4.57
N LEU A 279 -1.19 -17.21 -5.38
CA LEU A 279 -1.28 -17.00 -6.83
C LEU A 279 -1.79 -18.26 -7.54
N PHE A 280 -1.35 -19.44 -7.10
CA PHE A 280 -1.76 -20.75 -7.61
C PHE A 280 -2.40 -21.55 -6.49
N TYR A 281 -3.31 -22.47 -6.84
CA TYR A 281 -3.93 -23.33 -5.87
C TYR A 281 -2.98 -24.48 -5.44
N TRP A 282 -2.64 -24.50 -4.15
CA TRP A 282 -1.73 -25.47 -3.55
C TRP A 282 -2.43 -26.50 -2.64
N GLY A 283 -3.73 -26.50 -2.61
CA GLY A 283 -4.55 -27.32 -1.72
C GLY A 283 -5.40 -26.51 -0.77
N ASP A 284 -6.35 -27.16 -0.10
CA ASP A 284 -7.42 -26.50 0.65
C ASP A 284 -6.92 -25.96 2.00
N VAL A 285 -6.32 -26.81 2.84
CA VAL A 285 -5.80 -26.45 4.17
C VAL A 285 -4.28 -26.61 4.19
N ILE A 286 -3.57 -25.58 4.71
CA ILE A 286 -2.11 -25.59 4.82
C ILE A 286 -1.61 -25.94 6.22
N LEU A 287 -2.44 -25.82 7.23
CA LEU A 287 -2.10 -26.12 8.62
C LEU A 287 -2.05 -27.63 8.86
N GLY A 288 -1.08 -28.07 9.64
CA GLY A 288 -1.03 -29.47 10.13
C GLY A 288 -2.17 -29.76 11.10
N GLU A 289 -2.54 -31.05 11.24
CA GLU A 289 -3.65 -31.50 12.11
C GLU A 289 -3.53 -31.01 13.57
N ASN A 290 -2.31 -30.80 14.05
CA ASN A 290 -2.05 -30.39 15.44
C ASN A 290 -1.71 -28.89 15.56
N THR A 291 -1.63 -28.16 14.47
CA THR A 291 -1.31 -26.74 14.45
C THR A 291 -2.54 -25.92 14.83
N LYS A 292 -2.43 -25.12 15.88
CA LYS A 292 -3.48 -24.20 16.33
C LYS A 292 -3.36 -22.87 15.63
N LEU A 293 -4.48 -22.26 15.25
CA LEU A 293 -4.54 -20.92 14.64
C LEU A 293 -5.31 -19.95 15.51
N ILE A 294 -4.64 -18.86 15.88
CA ILE A 294 -5.27 -17.67 16.46
C ILE A 294 -5.23 -16.57 15.39
N HIS A 295 -6.36 -15.91 15.15
CA HIS A 295 -6.42 -14.82 14.19
C HIS A 295 -7.12 -13.59 14.80
N ILE A 296 -6.39 -12.47 14.93
CA ILE A 296 -6.88 -11.19 15.44
C ILE A 296 -6.94 -10.20 14.27
N ASP A 297 -8.12 -9.63 14.02
CA ASP A 297 -8.31 -8.68 12.94
C ASP A 297 -9.42 -7.66 13.27
N PRO A 298 -9.26 -6.35 12.98
CA PRO A 298 -10.31 -5.35 13.22
C PRO A 298 -11.51 -5.50 12.26
N ILE A 299 -11.35 -6.21 11.14
CA ILE A 299 -12.40 -6.34 10.13
C ILE A 299 -13.18 -7.63 10.36
N PRO A 300 -14.47 -7.55 10.72
CA PRO A 300 -15.32 -8.74 10.83
C PRO A 300 -15.33 -9.56 9.53
N GLY A 301 -15.20 -10.88 9.66
CA GLY A 301 -15.17 -11.79 8.52
C GLY A 301 -13.82 -11.95 7.82
N ARG A 302 -12.74 -11.31 8.34
CA ARG A 302 -11.36 -11.62 7.92
C ARG A 302 -10.78 -12.77 8.74
N ALA A 303 -10.93 -12.73 10.05
CA ALA A 303 -10.54 -13.84 10.93
C ALA A 303 -11.31 -15.11 10.56
N GLY A 304 -10.60 -16.23 10.38
CA GLY A 304 -11.18 -17.53 10.05
C GLY A 304 -11.68 -17.68 8.59
N ARG A 305 -11.33 -16.76 7.70
CA ARG A 305 -11.87 -16.74 6.33
C ARG A 305 -11.28 -17.84 5.45
N SER A 306 -10.00 -18.11 5.53
CA SER A 306 -9.30 -19.01 4.60
C SER A 306 -8.76 -20.27 5.24
N GLU A 307 -8.51 -20.27 6.54
CA GLU A 307 -8.01 -21.44 7.26
C GLU A 307 -8.90 -21.75 8.47
N PRO A 308 -9.06 -23.02 8.86
CA PRO A 308 -9.70 -23.38 10.10
C PRO A 308 -9.02 -22.68 11.28
N THR A 309 -9.78 -21.88 12.01
CA THR A 309 -9.25 -21.01 13.07
C THR A 309 -9.80 -21.46 14.41
N ASP A 310 -8.90 -21.80 15.36
CA ASP A 310 -9.28 -22.23 16.71
C ASP A 310 -9.82 -21.04 17.52
N VAL A 311 -9.18 -19.88 17.42
CA VAL A 311 -9.62 -18.66 18.12
C VAL A 311 -9.59 -17.46 17.15
N GLY A 312 -10.78 -17.03 16.71
CA GLY A 312 -10.96 -15.83 15.89
C GLY A 312 -11.41 -14.65 16.77
N ILE A 313 -10.68 -13.54 16.72
CA ILE A 313 -10.95 -12.36 17.54
C ILE A 313 -11.12 -11.14 16.63
N VAL A 314 -12.29 -10.51 16.70
CA VAL A 314 -12.53 -9.20 16.06
C VAL A 314 -12.15 -8.12 17.06
N SER A 315 -11.06 -7.41 16.79
CA SER A 315 -10.52 -6.37 17.65
C SER A 315 -9.57 -5.48 16.89
N HIS A 316 -9.49 -4.21 17.27
CA HIS A 316 -8.36 -3.34 16.94
C HIS A 316 -7.04 -4.03 17.33
N CYS A 317 -6.07 -4.09 16.42
CA CYS A 317 -4.87 -4.91 16.62
C CYS A 317 -4.11 -4.53 17.89
N ARG A 318 -3.93 -3.23 18.17
CA ARG A 318 -3.24 -2.76 19.38
C ARG A 318 -3.96 -3.22 20.64
N MET A 319 -5.28 -3.05 20.70
CA MET A 319 -6.07 -3.47 21.87
C MET A 319 -5.98 -4.98 22.09
N GLY A 320 -6.09 -5.78 21.01
CA GLY A 320 -5.97 -7.23 21.08
C GLY A 320 -4.60 -7.70 21.56
N ILE A 321 -3.53 -7.07 21.04
CA ILE A 321 -2.16 -7.40 21.45
C ILE A 321 -1.89 -7.01 22.90
N GLU A 322 -2.30 -5.81 23.33
CA GLU A 322 -2.11 -5.34 24.71
C GLU A 322 -2.82 -6.28 25.71
N GLU A 323 -4.05 -6.72 25.42
CA GLU A 323 -4.77 -7.67 26.29
C GLU A 323 -4.14 -9.09 26.26
N LEU A 324 -3.55 -9.54 25.16
CA LEU A 324 -2.74 -10.77 25.16
C LEU A 324 -1.51 -10.64 26.05
N ILE A 325 -0.79 -9.52 25.97
CA ILE A 325 0.39 -9.25 26.80
C ILE A 325 0.01 -9.27 28.29
N ASP A 326 -1.07 -8.57 28.65
CA ASP A 326 -1.54 -8.51 30.03
C ASP A 326 -1.95 -9.88 30.57
N GLY A 327 -2.58 -10.72 29.72
CA GLY A 327 -2.96 -12.09 30.09
C GLY A 327 -1.77 -13.05 30.18
N LEU A 328 -0.73 -12.85 29.38
CA LEU A 328 0.45 -13.73 29.35
C LEU A 328 1.44 -13.42 30.48
N LYS A 329 1.68 -12.14 30.81
CA LYS A 329 2.65 -11.74 31.83
C LYS A 329 2.53 -12.51 33.17
N PRO A 330 1.34 -12.71 33.74
CA PRO A 330 1.18 -13.46 35.00
C PRO A 330 1.50 -14.95 34.90
N LEU A 331 1.51 -15.52 33.68
CA LEU A 331 1.75 -16.95 33.46
C LEU A 331 3.23 -17.28 33.25
N ILE A 332 4.10 -16.28 33.16
CA ILE A 332 5.54 -16.48 32.95
C ILE A 332 6.19 -16.89 34.28
N THR A 333 6.33 -18.21 34.45
CA THR A 333 7.15 -18.77 35.54
C THR A 333 8.63 -18.66 35.23
N PRO A 334 9.54 -18.83 36.19
CA PRO A 334 10.98 -18.87 35.95
C PRO A 334 11.40 -19.93 34.91
N GLU A 335 10.73 -21.09 34.89
CA GLU A 335 10.97 -22.18 33.95
C GLU A 335 10.57 -21.73 32.53
N LEU A 336 9.36 -21.17 32.37
CA LEU A 336 8.88 -20.66 31.08
C LEU A 336 9.74 -19.50 30.57
N ALA A 337 10.21 -18.61 31.45
CA ALA A 337 11.13 -17.54 31.10
C ALA A 337 12.44 -18.08 30.51
N ASN A 338 13.01 -19.14 31.08
CA ASN A 338 14.21 -19.79 30.55
C ASN A 338 13.96 -20.40 29.16
N ASP A 339 12.81 -21.03 28.95
CA ASP A 339 12.42 -21.60 27.64
C ASP A 339 12.25 -20.49 26.57
N ILE A 340 11.62 -19.38 26.95
CA ILE A 340 11.44 -18.18 26.11
C ILE A 340 12.81 -17.60 25.74
N ASP A 341 13.72 -17.42 26.70
CA ASP A 341 15.06 -16.88 26.45
C ASP A 341 15.88 -17.79 25.52
N GLY A 342 15.80 -19.11 25.73
CA GLY A 342 16.38 -20.10 24.81
C GLY A 342 15.82 -19.97 23.38
N ARG A 343 14.50 -19.82 23.25
CA ARG A 343 13.82 -19.60 21.96
C ARG A 343 14.26 -18.31 21.30
N LYS A 344 14.33 -17.19 22.02
CA LYS A 344 14.79 -15.89 21.51
C LYS A 344 16.21 -15.96 20.95
N ILE A 345 17.11 -16.63 21.66
CA ILE A 345 18.50 -16.84 21.19
C ILE A 345 18.51 -17.63 19.89
N GLY A 346 17.78 -18.76 19.82
CA GLY A 346 17.70 -19.58 18.63
C GLY A 346 17.08 -18.84 17.43
N VAL A 347 15.99 -18.13 17.67
CA VAL A 347 15.29 -17.31 16.65
C VAL A 347 16.20 -16.21 16.12
N SER A 348 16.89 -15.48 17.00
CA SER A 348 17.81 -14.40 16.59
C SER A 348 18.99 -14.93 15.78
N ALA A 349 19.56 -16.07 16.16
CA ALA A 349 20.63 -16.71 15.42
C ALA A 349 20.16 -17.15 14.02
N ALA A 350 19.00 -17.81 13.94
CA ALA A 350 18.43 -18.26 12.66
C ALA A 350 18.08 -17.07 11.73
N ALA A 351 17.55 -15.97 12.26
CA ALA A 351 17.30 -14.77 11.48
C ALA A 351 18.60 -14.13 10.94
N ALA A 352 19.65 -14.09 11.76
CA ALA A 352 20.97 -13.61 11.33
C ALA A 352 21.59 -14.52 10.25
N ASP A 353 21.50 -15.84 10.42
CA ASP A 353 21.99 -16.82 9.44
C ASP A 353 21.25 -16.71 8.10
N LYS A 354 19.91 -16.49 8.13
CA LYS A 354 19.12 -16.26 6.92
C LYS A 354 19.56 -15.00 6.16
N ARG A 355 19.82 -13.91 6.87
CA ARG A 355 20.34 -12.68 6.25
C ARG A 355 21.71 -12.89 5.63
N LYS A 356 22.61 -13.54 6.38
CA LYS A 356 23.95 -13.87 5.90
C LYS A 356 23.90 -14.78 4.66
N ALA A 357 23.01 -15.78 4.65
CA ALA A 357 22.83 -16.67 3.51
C ALA A 357 22.37 -15.89 2.26
N PHE A 358 21.48 -14.92 2.42
CA PHE A 358 21.11 -14.03 1.32
C PHE A 358 22.29 -13.21 0.81
N ASP A 359 23.07 -12.57 1.72
CA ASP A 359 24.24 -11.79 1.33
C ASP A 359 25.32 -12.65 0.64
N GLU A 360 25.47 -13.91 1.03
CA GLU A 360 26.35 -14.86 0.33
C GLU A 360 25.83 -15.22 -1.05
N SER A 361 24.50 -15.44 -1.19
CA SER A 361 23.88 -15.87 -2.46
C SER A 361 23.99 -14.82 -3.58
N VAL A 362 24.10 -13.54 -3.25
CA VAL A 362 24.20 -12.45 -4.23
C VAL A 362 25.63 -12.06 -4.61
N LYS A 363 26.65 -12.73 -4.01
CA LYS A 363 28.06 -12.38 -4.25
C LYS A 363 28.53 -12.72 -5.66
N GLU A 364 28.03 -13.78 -6.26
CA GLU A 364 28.45 -14.22 -7.59
C GLU A 364 28.14 -13.14 -8.64
N ASP A 365 26.97 -12.49 -8.52
CA ASP A 365 26.49 -11.48 -9.47
C ASP A 365 26.77 -10.05 -9.01
N TRP A 366 27.55 -9.86 -7.92
CA TRP A 366 27.75 -8.56 -7.29
C TRP A 366 28.35 -7.51 -8.23
N ASP A 367 29.34 -7.90 -9.03
CA ASP A 367 30.04 -7.03 -9.98
C ASP A 367 29.63 -7.29 -11.45
N SER A 368 28.47 -7.91 -11.67
CA SER A 368 27.92 -8.18 -12.99
C SER A 368 27.64 -6.91 -13.79
N LYS A 369 27.57 -7.04 -15.12
CA LYS A 369 27.22 -5.97 -16.05
C LYS A 369 26.20 -6.49 -17.07
N PRO A 370 24.98 -5.96 -17.09
CA PRO A 370 24.42 -4.92 -16.20
C PRO A 370 24.50 -5.28 -14.72
N MET A 371 24.46 -4.25 -13.81
CA MET A 371 24.56 -4.49 -12.36
C MET A 371 23.39 -5.32 -11.85
N SER A 372 23.64 -6.16 -10.85
CA SER A 372 22.59 -6.96 -10.22
C SER A 372 21.60 -6.09 -9.43
N PRO A 373 20.33 -6.51 -9.31
CA PRO A 373 19.35 -5.83 -8.44
C PRO A 373 19.83 -5.70 -7.00
N ALA A 374 20.56 -6.70 -6.48
CA ALA A 374 21.10 -6.70 -5.12
C ALA A 374 22.14 -5.59 -4.93
N ARG A 375 23.05 -5.42 -5.89
CA ARG A 375 24.04 -4.35 -5.84
C ARG A 375 23.37 -2.98 -5.89
N MET A 376 22.42 -2.75 -6.78
CA MET A 376 21.67 -1.50 -6.84
C MET A 376 20.98 -1.19 -5.51
N MET A 377 20.25 -2.15 -4.92
CA MET A 377 19.50 -1.93 -3.67
C MET A 377 20.43 -1.68 -2.48
N TYR A 378 21.59 -2.32 -2.44
CA TYR A 378 22.62 -2.07 -1.43
C TYR A 378 23.14 -0.64 -1.48
N GLU A 379 23.53 -0.17 -2.68
CA GLU A 379 24.07 1.20 -2.85
C GLU A 379 23.01 2.27 -2.54
N LEU A 380 21.76 2.04 -2.96
CA LEU A 380 20.64 2.92 -2.63
C LEU A 380 20.39 2.96 -1.12
N ALA A 381 20.32 1.81 -0.46
CA ALA A 381 20.05 1.74 0.97
C ALA A 381 21.18 2.39 1.80
N ALA A 382 22.43 2.20 1.40
CA ALA A 382 23.59 2.81 2.05
C ALA A 382 23.60 4.36 1.93
N ALA A 383 23.03 4.89 0.84
CA ALA A 383 22.98 6.34 0.58
C ALA A 383 21.67 7.00 1.07
N MET A 384 20.68 6.19 1.48
CA MET A 384 19.34 6.68 1.86
C MET A 384 19.37 7.44 3.19
N PRO A 385 18.80 8.66 3.26
CA PRO A 385 18.62 9.35 4.54
C PRO A 385 17.77 8.53 5.52
N GLU A 386 18.14 8.55 6.80
CA GLU A 386 17.45 7.75 7.84
C GLU A 386 15.95 8.08 7.96
N ASN A 387 15.57 9.33 7.69
CA ASN A 387 14.18 9.79 7.74
C ASN A 387 13.45 9.72 6.40
N ALA A 388 14.04 9.14 5.36
CA ALA A 388 13.40 9.04 4.05
C ALA A 388 12.14 8.16 4.10
N ILE A 389 11.20 8.46 3.21
CA ILE A 389 10.06 7.59 2.90
C ILE A 389 10.37 6.87 1.60
N VAL A 390 10.23 5.56 1.58
CA VAL A 390 10.41 4.74 0.39
C VAL A 390 9.05 4.27 -0.12
N VAL A 391 8.76 4.52 -1.39
CA VAL A 391 7.57 4.00 -2.09
C VAL A 391 8.02 2.89 -3.02
N ASP A 392 7.52 1.68 -2.80
CA ASP A 392 7.93 0.48 -3.53
C ASP A 392 6.90 0.06 -4.58
N ASP A 393 7.25 0.24 -5.84
CA ASP A 393 6.57 -0.30 -7.02
C ASP A 393 7.58 -1.06 -7.92
N SER A 394 8.57 -1.69 -7.27
CA SER A 394 9.67 -2.40 -7.93
C SER A 394 9.35 -3.85 -8.31
N ILE A 395 8.22 -4.36 -7.86
CA ILE A 395 7.64 -5.68 -8.12
C ILE A 395 8.62 -6.84 -7.91
N SER A 396 9.40 -7.22 -8.92
CA SER A 396 10.35 -8.35 -8.85
C SER A 396 11.55 -8.09 -7.95
N ASN A 397 11.83 -6.82 -7.62
CA ASN A 397 12.96 -6.44 -6.76
C ASN A 397 12.55 -6.20 -5.30
N ARG A 398 11.26 -6.31 -4.97
CA ARG A 398 10.70 -6.04 -3.63
C ARG A 398 11.38 -6.84 -2.52
N ALA A 399 11.64 -8.12 -2.73
CA ALA A 399 12.29 -8.96 -1.71
C ALA A 399 13.72 -8.47 -1.42
N THR A 400 14.49 -8.16 -2.45
CA THR A 400 15.85 -7.62 -2.37
C THR A 400 15.86 -6.23 -1.72
N MET A 401 14.91 -5.36 -2.10
CA MET A 401 14.75 -4.05 -1.49
C MET A 401 14.48 -4.18 0.02
N ARG A 402 13.54 -5.02 0.43
CA ARG A 402 13.21 -5.24 1.85
C ARG A 402 14.34 -5.87 2.66
N HIS A 403 15.30 -6.55 2.03
CA HIS A 403 16.49 -7.05 2.71
C HIS A 403 17.44 -5.93 3.13
N TYR A 404 17.66 -4.93 2.26
CA TYR A 404 18.61 -3.86 2.51
C TYR A 404 18.01 -2.62 3.16
N PHE A 405 16.74 -2.30 2.87
CA PHE A 405 16.09 -1.10 3.41
C PHE A 405 15.52 -1.34 4.80
N GLN A 406 15.76 -0.39 5.68
CA GLN A 406 15.28 -0.45 7.05
C GLN A 406 13.93 0.24 7.19
N GLY A 407 12.88 -0.54 7.47
CA GLY A 407 11.60 -0.04 7.91
C GLY A 407 11.47 -0.20 9.42
N LYS A 408 11.32 0.90 10.15
CA LYS A 408 11.17 0.90 11.61
C LYS A 408 9.72 0.94 12.03
N LYS A 409 8.89 1.66 11.29
CA LYS A 409 7.49 1.95 11.62
C LYS A 409 6.66 2.22 10.37
N ARG A 410 5.36 2.37 10.59
CA ARG A 410 4.40 2.80 9.56
C ARG A 410 4.91 4.02 8.77
N GLY A 411 4.74 3.98 7.47
CA GLY A 411 5.08 5.05 6.55
C GLY A 411 6.55 5.19 6.20
N ASP A 412 7.46 4.35 6.73
CA ASP A 412 8.86 4.36 6.29
C ASP A 412 9.02 3.67 4.93
N ILE A 413 8.33 2.56 4.73
CA ILE A 413 8.26 1.85 3.44
C ILE A 413 6.79 1.60 3.12
N ARG A 414 6.36 2.00 1.91
CA ARG A 414 4.99 1.82 1.39
C ARG A 414 5.01 1.04 0.11
N ALA A 415 4.09 0.12 -0.05
CA ALA A 415 3.94 -0.67 -1.27
C ALA A 415 2.46 -0.74 -1.68
N PHE A 416 2.17 -1.46 -2.74
CA PHE A 416 0.83 -1.70 -3.27
C PHE A 416 0.38 -3.13 -2.97
N ARG A 417 -0.92 -3.33 -2.70
CA ARG A 417 -1.53 -4.64 -2.43
C ARG A 417 -2.41 -5.16 -3.55
N GLY A 418 -2.96 -4.27 -4.36
CA GLY A 418 -3.93 -4.62 -5.40
C GLY A 418 -3.35 -5.31 -6.62
N GLN A 419 -2.05 -5.59 -6.63
CA GLN A 419 -1.32 -6.17 -7.75
C GLN A 419 -1.32 -5.32 -9.03
N ALA A 420 -1.83 -4.11 -8.95
CA ALA A 420 -1.71 -3.12 -10.01
C ALA A 420 -0.27 -2.64 -10.13
N ILE A 421 0.16 -2.32 -11.35
CA ILE A 421 1.41 -1.61 -11.62
C ILE A 421 1.07 -0.20 -12.12
N GLY A 422 2.00 0.73 -11.98
CA GLY A 422 1.83 2.13 -12.38
C GLY A 422 1.44 3.07 -11.25
N GLY A 423 1.32 2.58 -10.02
CA GLY A 423 1.02 3.44 -8.86
C GLY A 423 2.20 4.26 -8.38
N GLY A 424 3.44 3.80 -8.63
CA GLY A 424 4.66 4.30 -8.01
C GLY A 424 4.93 5.79 -8.21
N ILE A 425 4.72 6.33 -9.42
CA ILE A 425 4.95 7.75 -9.71
C ILE A 425 3.96 8.61 -8.92
N GLY A 426 2.66 8.33 -9.02
CA GLY A 426 1.62 9.06 -8.27
C GLY A 426 1.84 8.97 -6.77
N ALA A 427 2.06 7.78 -6.25
CA ALA A 427 2.23 7.55 -4.82
C ALA A 427 3.49 8.24 -4.25
N THR A 428 4.59 8.30 -5.01
CA THR A 428 5.79 9.03 -4.59
C THR A 428 5.48 10.52 -4.42
N MET A 429 4.76 11.13 -5.37
CA MET A 429 4.32 12.51 -5.28
C MET A 429 3.35 12.74 -4.11
N GLY A 430 2.33 11.89 -3.96
CA GLY A 430 1.34 12.00 -2.88
C GLY A 430 1.99 11.90 -1.49
N ALA A 431 2.98 11.01 -1.34
CA ALA A 431 3.78 10.93 -0.11
C ALA A 431 4.57 12.21 0.15
N ALA A 432 5.18 12.81 -0.90
CA ALA A 432 5.97 14.04 -0.78
C ALA A 432 5.09 15.24 -0.42
N VAL A 433 3.91 15.39 -1.05
CA VAL A 433 2.93 16.44 -0.71
C VAL A 433 2.53 16.36 0.76
N ALA A 434 2.34 15.16 1.29
CA ALA A 434 1.93 14.97 2.69
C ALA A 434 3.08 15.09 3.70
N ASN A 435 4.34 14.99 3.27
CA ASN A 435 5.52 14.97 4.15
C ASN A 435 6.62 15.90 3.64
N PRO A 436 6.39 17.23 3.61
CA PRO A 436 7.33 18.18 2.99
C PRO A 436 8.71 18.23 3.67
N ASP A 437 8.80 17.79 4.92
CA ASP A 437 10.04 17.80 5.72
C ASP A 437 10.85 16.50 5.62
N ARG A 438 10.40 15.52 4.82
CA ARG A 438 11.06 14.22 4.66
C ARG A 438 11.41 13.97 3.19
N PRO A 439 12.62 13.50 2.86
CA PRO A 439 12.91 13.00 1.52
C PRO A 439 11.98 11.85 1.16
N VAL A 440 11.42 11.87 -0.06
CA VAL A 440 10.60 10.77 -0.59
C VAL A 440 11.26 10.20 -1.83
N VAL A 441 11.46 8.89 -1.83
CA VAL A 441 12.09 8.15 -2.91
C VAL A 441 11.20 7.00 -3.36
N GLY A 442 10.74 7.07 -4.61
CA GLY A 442 10.02 5.97 -5.26
C GLY A 442 11.00 4.99 -5.90
N ILE A 443 10.89 3.70 -5.62
CA ILE A 443 11.64 2.62 -6.29
C ILE A 443 10.66 1.89 -7.18
N ILE A 444 10.79 2.09 -8.50
CA ILE A 444 9.75 1.80 -9.48
C ILE A 444 10.33 0.96 -10.62
N GLY A 445 9.67 -0.13 -11.00
CA GLY A 445 10.03 -0.89 -12.20
C GLY A 445 9.80 -0.07 -13.48
N ASP A 446 10.62 -0.29 -14.50
CA ASP A 446 10.53 0.39 -15.79
C ASP A 446 9.15 0.23 -16.46
N GLY A 447 8.63 -0.99 -16.50
CA GLY A 447 7.29 -1.26 -17.02
C GLY A 447 6.18 -0.60 -16.20
N SER A 448 6.33 -0.54 -14.88
CA SER A 448 5.40 0.16 -14.00
C SER A 448 5.44 1.68 -14.22
N ALA A 449 6.63 2.26 -14.30
CA ALA A 449 6.81 3.69 -14.57
C ALA A 449 6.13 4.12 -15.88
N MET A 450 6.21 3.29 -16.92
CA MET A 450 5.63 3.59 -18.23
C MET A 450 4.10 3.58 -18.25
N MET A 451 3.42 2.97 -17.27
CA MET A 451 1.95 3.01 -17.16
C MET A 451 1.42 4.41 -16.82
N THR A 452 2.21 5.20 -16.06
CA THR A 452 1.80 6.52 -15.55
C THR A 452 2.91 7.58 -15.68
N VAL A 453 3.79 7.41 -16.67
CA VAL A 453 4.95 8.30 -16.89
C VAL A 453 4.56 9.77 -17.02
N GLN A 454 3.33 10.09 -17.43
CA GLN A 454 2.76 11.44 -17.50
C GLN A 454 2.80 12.16 -16.16
N GLY A 455 2.81 11.43 -15.03
CA GLY A 455 2.94 12.01 -13.69
C GLY A 455 4.24 12.77 -13.47
N LEU A 456 5.28 12.50 -14.23
CA LEU A 456 6.52 13.30 -14.17
C LEU A 456 6.28 14.76 -14.54
N TRP A 457 5.36 15.04 -15.47
CA TRP A 457 4.95 16.41 -15.79
C TRP A 457 4.30 17.09 -14.57
N THR A 458 3.42 16.40 -13.85
CA THR A 458 2.79 16.91 -12.62
C THR A 458 3.86 17.24 -11.57
N ALA A 459 4.84 16.34 -11.37
CA ALA A 459 5.93 16.58 -10.43
C ALA A 459 6.71 17.86 -10.77
N ALA A 460 6.98 18.10 -12.07
CA ALA A 460 7.66 19.31 -12.53
C ALA A 460 6.79 20.56 -12.38
N ASN A 461 5.51 20.47 -12.77
CA ASN A 461 4.55 21.57 -12.75
C ASN A 461 4.35 22.12 -11.34
N ASP A 462 4.15 21.23 -10.37
CA ASP A 462 3.89 21.57 -8.96
C ASP A 462 5.20 21.66 -8.15
N ASN A 463 6.35 21.43 -8.78
CA ASN A 463 7.67 21.43 -8.16
C ASN A 463 7.73 20.52 -6.90
N ILE A 464 7.18 19.32 -6.99
CA ILE A 464 7.12 18.35 -5.88
C ILE A 464 8.50 17.74 -5.63
N PRO A 465 9.15 17.95 -4.48
CA PRO A 465 10.51 17.51 -4.22
C PRO A 465 10.54 16.01 -3.89
N CYS A 466 10.69 15.16 -4.92
CA CYS A 466 10.79 13.71 -4.76
C CYS A 466 11.75 13.11 -5.79
N VAL A 467 12.25 11.90 -5.52
CA VAL A 467 13.17 11.18 -6.40
C VAL A 467 12.50 9.90 -6.89
N PHE A 468 12.48 9.71 -8.20
CA PHE A 468 12.00 8.49 -8.85
C PHE A 468 13.20 7.65 -9.28
N VAL A 469 13.47 6.56 -8.59
CA VAL A 469 14.49 5.57 -8.94
C VAL A 469 13.85 4.49 -9.79
N ILE A 470 14.25 4.38 -11.04
CA ILE A 470 13.72 3.41 -11.99
C ILE A 470 14.62 2.18 -12.05
N CYS A 471 14.08 1.03 -11.71
CA CYS A 471 14.72 -0.28 -11.88
C CYS A 471 14.55 -0.72 -13.34
N ASN A 472 15.47 -0.30 -14.22
CA ASN A 472 15.35 -0.51 -15.65
C ASN A 472 16.03 -1.79 -16.08
N ASN A 473 15.27 -2.89 -16.15
CA ASN A 473 15.72 -4.21 -16.58
C ASN A 473 15.24 -4.59 -18.00
N GLY A 474 14.48 -3.72 -18.66
CA GLY A 474 14.01 -3.91 -20.03
C GLY A 474 12.96 -5.01 -20.21
N MET A 475 12.24 -5.40 -19.14
CA MET A 475 11.26 -6.49 -19.22
C MET A 475 10.26 -6.53 -18.05
N TYR A 476 9.18 -7.29 -18.22
CA TYR A 476 8.32 -7.71 -17.12
C TYR A 476 8.90 -8.98 -16.44
N ARG A 477 10.02 -8.83 -15.73
CA ARG A 477 10.76 -9.93 -15.09
C ARG A 477 9.87 -10.81 -14.20
N ILE A 478 8.90 -10.23 -13.49
CA ILE A 478 8.02 -10.98 -12.59
C ILE A 478 7.17 -12.02 -13.33
N LEU A 479 6.82 -11.78 -14.60
CA LEU A 479 6.07 -12.75 -15.39
C LEU A 479 6.92 -13.99 -15.64
N LYS A 480 8.21 -13.80 -15.95
CA LYS A 480 9.16 -14.90 -16.14
C LYS A 480 9.34 -15.72 -14.87
N VAL A 481 9.55 -15.05 -13.73
CA VAL A 481 9.67 -15.69 -12.41
C VAL A 481 8.42 -16.50 -12.07
N ASN A 482 7.23 -15.93 -12.24
CA ASN A 482 5.98 -16.64 -11.93
C ASN A 482 5.72 -17.79 -12.90
N PHE A 483 6.12 -17.65 -14.17
CA PHE A 483 5.96 -18.71 -15.16
C PHE A 483 6.92 -19.88 -14.90
N ASP A 484 8.16 -19.59 -14.50
CA ASP A 484 9.12 -20.61 -14.04
C ASP A 484 8.57 -21.39 -12.84
N LEU A 485 8.05 -20.69 -11.84
CA LEU A 485 7.41 -21.27 -10.66
C LEU A 485 6.20 -22.13 -11.05
N TYR A 486 5.37 -21.66 -11.98
CA TYR A 486 4.23 -22.43 -12.49
C TYR A 486 4.69 -23.75 -13.16
N GLN A 487 5.70 -23.67 -14.03
CA GLN A 487 6.24 -24.86 -14.70
C GLN A 487 6.87 -25.84 -13.72
N ARG A 488 7.68 -25.37 -12.79
CA ARG A 488 8.37 -26.20 -11.82
C ARG A 488 7.41 -26.83 -10.81
N ASP A 489 6.60 -26.01 -10.17
CA ASP A 489 5.88 -26.41 -8.95
C ASP A 489 4.45 -26.90 -9.24
N ILE A 490 3.78 -26.40 -10.28
CA ILE A 490 2.43 -26.84 -10.67
C ILE A 490 2.48 -27.94 -11.72
N LEU A 491 3.24 -27.72 -12.81
CA LEU A 491 3.33 -28.68 -13.89
C LEU A 491 4.36 -29.79 -13.62
N GLN A 492 5.13 -29.70 -12.55
CA GLN A 492 6.16 -30.66 -12.16
C GLN A 492 7.20 -30.92 -13.27
N MET A 493 7.53 -29.89 -14.05
CA MET A 493 8.51 -29.97 -15.13
C MET A 493 9.92 -30.02 -14.55
N LYS A 494 10.78 -30.88 -15.11
CA LYS A 494 12.19 -30.96 -14.69
C LYS A 494 13.04 -29.81 -15.24
N GLU A 495 12.72 -29.35 -16.43
CA GLU A 495 13.35 -28.21 -17.08
C GLU A 495 12.27 -27.17 -17.34
N THR A 496 12.56 -25.93 -16.96
CA THR A 496 11.63 -24.82 -17.12
C THR A 496 12.12 -23.90 -18.25
N ALA A 497 11.21 -23.17 -18.85
CA ALA A 497 11.49 -22.21 -19.92
C ALA A 497 11.06 -20.78 -19.52
N GLY A 498 11.04 -20.48 -18.20
CA GLY A 498 10.59 -19.19 -17.68
C GLY A 498 11.28 -18.00 -18.32
N GLU A 499 12.59 -18.08 -18.60
CA GLU A 499 13.34 -17.04 -19.29
C GLU A 499 12.84 -16.74 -20.71
N ASN A 500 12.24 -17.71 -21.38
CA ASN A 500 11.75 -17.61 -22.76
C ASN A 500 10.25 -17.29 -22.84
N LEU A 501 9.64 -16.71 -21.82
CA LEU A 501 8.24 -16.32 -21.87
C LEU A 501 8.00 -15.24 -22.95
N PRO A 502 7.16 -15.51 -23.98
CA PRO A 502 6.88 -14.54 -25.03
C PRO A 502 6.25 -13.26 -24.50
N TYR A 503 6.55 -12.13 -25.13
CA TYR A 503 5.97 -10.80 -24.85
C TYR A 503 6.25 -10.26 -23.43
N SER A 504 7.25 -10.79 -22.74
CA SER A 504 7.71 -10.28 -21.45
C SER A 504 8.90 -9.31 -21.55
N ASP A 505 9.63 -9.34 -22.66
CA ASP A 505 10.77 -8.45 -22.90
C ASP A 505 10.34 -7.15 -23.63
N PHE A 506 11.09 -6.07 -23.37
CA PHE A 506 10.97 -4.81 -24.10
C PHE A 506 12.11 -4.68 -25.10
N PRO A 507 11.93 -5.19 -26.34
CA PRO A 507 13.02 -5.22 -27.34
C PRO A 507 13.50 -3.80 -27.74
N THR A 508 12.65 -2.79 -27.59
CA THR A 508 13.04 -1.38 -27.68
C THR A 508 13.17 -0.84 -26.25
N PRO A 509 14.40 -0.60 -25.76
CA PRO A 509 14.63 -0.17 -24.39
C PRO A 509 14.02 1.19 -24.09
N PHE A 510 13.49 1.38 -22.89
CA PHE A 510 13.04 2.69 -22.41
C PHE A 510 14.24 3.55 -21.99
N HIS A 511 14.22 4.82 -22.38
CA HIS A 511 15.14 5.86 -21.93
C HIS A 511 14.39 6.83 -21.02
N ILE A 512 14.04 6.36 -19.80
CA ILE A 512 13.12 7.07 -18.91
C ILE A 512 13.74 8.39 -18.44
N SER A 513 15.06 8.45 -18.25
CA SER A 513 15.77 9.71 -17.99
C SER A 513 15.57 10.77 -19.08
N SER A 514 15.53 10.38 -20.35
CA SER A 514 15.26 11.29 -21.47
C SER A 514 13.79 11.71 -21.52
N ILE A 515 12.86 10.79 -21.23
CA ILE A 515 11.43 11.08 -21.13
C ILE A 515 11.20 12.09 -20.01
N ALA A 516 11.84 11.92 -18.86
CA ALA A 516 11.79 12.85 -17.74
C ALA A 516 12.22 14.26 -18.12
N GLY A 517 13.32 14.39 -18.87
CA GLY A 517 13.78 15.67 -19.42
C GLY A 517 12.73 16.34 -20.33
N GLY A 518 12.04 15.55 -21.17
CA GLY A 518 10.94 16.04 -22.00
C GLY A 518 9.71 16.50 -21.22
N MET A 519 9.57 16.06 -19.97
CA MET A 519 8.48 16.44 -19.05
C MET A 519 8.91 17.48 -18.00
N GLY A 520 10.13 18.04 -18.11
CA GLY A 520 10.61 19.09 -17.20
C GLY A 520 11.26 18.57 -15.92
N VAL A 521 11.48 17.26 -15.78
CA VAL A 521 12.16 16.64 -14.63
C VAL A 521 13.60 16.31 -15.00
N ALA A 522 14.54 16.62 -14.09
CA ALA A 522 15.95 16.24 -14.29
C ALA A 522 16.08 14.70 -14.29
N GLY A 523 16.67 14.14 -15.34
CA GLY A 523 16.85 12.70 -15.51
C GLY A 523 18.33 12.33 -15.66
N GLU A 524 18.78 11.34 -14.91
CA GLU A 524 20.15 10.78 -14.99
C GLU A 524 20.07 9.27 -15.25
N ARG A 525 20.80 8.77 -16.27
CA ARG A 525 20.91 7.34 -16.55
C ARG A 525 22.17 6.78 -15.94
N ILE A 526 22.04 5.74 -15.12
CA ILE A 526 23.12 5.17 -14.32
C ILE A 526 23.35 3.72 -14.74
N THR A 527 24.62 3.37 -15.01
CA THR A 527 25.07 2.01 -15.35
C THR A 527 26.20 1.53 -14.45
N ASP A 528 26.83 2.44 -13.69
CA ASP A 528 27.90 2.14 -12.73
C ASP A 528 27.35 2.23 -11.31
N PRO A 529 27.43 1.16 -10.50
CA PRO A 529 26.97 1.19 -9.10
C PRO A 529 27.60 2.33 -8.27
N ALA A 530 28.83 2.72 -8.55
CA ALA A 530 29.52 3.79 -7.83
C ALA A 530 28.87 5.17 -8.00
N GLU A 531 28.09 5.37 -9.07
CA GLU A 531 27.38 6.63 -9.35
C GLU A 531 26.02 6.72 -8.61
N ILE A 532 25.50 5.63 -8.07
CA ILE A 532 24.17 5.60 -7.45
C ILE A 532 24.11 6.54 -6.24
N ALA A 533 25.02 6.40 -5.29
CA ALA A 533 25.02 7.19 -4.06
C ALA A 533 25.22 8.70 -4.35
N PRO A 534 26.19 9.13 -5.17
CA PRO A 534 26.33 10.54 -5.53
C PRO A 534 25.10 11.10 -6.26
N ALA A 535 24.48 10.34 -7.17
CA ALA A 535 23.29 10.76 -7.91
C ALA A 535 22.09 10.93 -6.98
N LEU A 536 21.83 9.97 -6.07
CA LEU A 536 20.75 10.07 -5.09
C LEU A 536 20.92 11.28 -4.18
N GLN A 537 22.13 11.52 -3.69
CA GLN A 537 22.44 12.68 -2.84
C GLN A 537 22.21 14.01 -3.59
N ARG A 538 22.65 14.12 -4.86
CA ARG A 538 22.41 15.30 -5.71
C ARG A 538 20.90 15.52 -5.92
N ALA A 539 20.18 14.45 -6.24
CA ALA A 539 18.74 14.51 -6.49
C ALA A 539 17.97 15.02 -5.26
N ILE A 540 18.22 14.44 -4.09
CA ILE A 540 17.59 14.88 -2.84
C ILE A 540 17.99 16.32 -2.48
N ALA A 541 19.27 16.66 -2.58
CA ALA A 541 19.77 18.00 -2.23
C ALA A 541 19.24 19.10 -3.18
N SER A 542 18.79 18.74 -4.39
CA SER A 542 18.22 19.70 -5.34
C SER A 542 16.92 20.34 -4.87
N GLY A 543 16.16 19.66 -3.98
CA GLY A 543 14.83 20.08 -3.57
C GLY A 543 13.82 20.15 -4.72
N LYS A 544 14.07 19.42 -5.81
CA LYS A 544 13.26 19.37 -7.02
C LYS A 544 12.97 17.90 -7.40
N PRO A 545 11.94 17.63 -8.23
CA PRO A 545 11.72 16.29 -8.75
C PRO A 545 12.90 15.83 -9.61
N ALA A 546 13.33 14.58 -9.45
CA ALA A 546 14.41 13.99 -10.21
C ALA A 546 14.15 12.51 -10.53
N VAL A 547 14.66 12.04 -11.68
CA VAL A 547 14.61 10.64 -12.10
C VAL A 547 16.02 10.06 -12.18
N LEU A 548 16.24 8.94 -11.49
CA LEU A 548 17.44 8.12 -11.62
C LEU A 548 17.08 6.82 -12.37
N ASP A 549 17.43 6.75 -13.65
CA ASP A 549 17.15 5.62 -14.55
C ASP A 549 18.31 4.61 -14.46
N ILE A 550 18.20 3.64 -13.53
CA ILE A 550 19.28 2.70 -13.21
C ILE A 550 19.11 1.42 -14.02
N VAL A 551 20.10 1.12 -14.86
CA VAL A 551 20.10 -0.10 -15.69
C VAL A 551 20.57 -1.29 -14.87
N ILE A 552 19.72 -2.31 -14.77
CA ILE A 552 19.98 -3.52 -13.99
C ILE A 552 19.80 -4.78 -14.83
N ASP A 553 20.34 -5.89 -14.35
CA ASP A 553 20.14 -7.21 -14.93
C ASP A 553 18.69 -7.68 -14.77
N GLY A 554 18.13 -8.28 -15.83
CA GLY A 554 16.78 -8.83 -15.88
C GLY A 554 16.71 -10.36 -15.84
N SER A 555 17.81 -11.08 -15.74
CA SER A 555 17.82 -12.54 -15.65
C SER A 555 17.07 -13.05 -14.41
N ILE A 556 16.54 -14.33 -14.47
CA ILE A 556 15.77 -14.94 -13.36
C ILE A 556 16.55 -16.05 -12.68
#